data_0f8719313e40fc684b8726dc448316bd
#
_entry.id   0f8719313e40fc684b8726dc448316bd
#
_cell.length_a   1.000
_cell.length_b   1.000
_cell.length_c   1.000
_cell.angle_alpha   90.00
_cell.angle_beta   90.00
_cell.angle_gamma   90.00
#
_symmetry.space_group_name_H-M   'P 1'
#
loop_
_entity.id
_entity.type
_entity.pdbx_description
1 polymer ?
#
loop_
_entity_poly.entity_id
_entity_poly.type
_entity_poly.pdbx_seq_one_letter_code
_entity_poly.pdbx_strand_id
1 'polypeptide(L)'
;SGQAKVSEDSREQNENLRKQFRYWMEAILIEKKTGDLEKCIGLLRDAINITMPGLTSSRKIEDYLISIEEIQLILYLAEKLLEDRQSEGALHILKKVLRYIEQNYEDIGIKVKIYPRAVKLLAPILIEEEQYLECMAYCKNAIELLGRAGILYDLAELMEDYLLCSEHGLTTPDAEKYRRQLKALKDLYAEYENPDCKAGDLMLYYSNQEIYLISEVIQRTRKAKMLSQEKLSEGICTPETLSRAENGRQSLNPRNFHAIMKKLESEQDYYNIDLDTTDYYLLEKRKRLGMAVFKRDWEKALKLVEELKSSLEMDKRLNRDTIKMEEDCILFHMQRISAEEYKKSCELLLNCTNEEWKETKFWKQFLSNKTILLLIRIAVACRRMGNKEDAVFILENVLKQLRSSKVMMEDRIRSVMVVLGNLSTYYGECGNYENCVNICREGIELCLKSGKGG
;
A
#
# COMPACT_ATOMS: atom_id res chain seq x y z
N SER A 1 -4.81 21.32 -36.76
CA SER A 1 -3.90 22.16 -35.94
C SER A 1 -4.15 22.04 -34.42
N GLY A 2 -5.34 21.60 -33.97
CA GLY A 2 -5.66 21.40 -32.56
C GLY A 2 -4.97 20.17 -31.94
N GLN A 3 -4.93 19.05 -32.64
CA GLN A 3 -4.28 17.81 -32.15
C GLN A 3 -2.76 17.92 -32.01
N ALA A 4 -2.10 18.71 -32.87
CA ALA A 4 -0.65 18.96 -32.78
C ALA A 4 -0.31 19.80 -31.54
N LYS A 5 -1.11 20.81 -31.21
CA LYS A 5 -0.92 21.67 -30.03
C LYS A 5 -1.08 20.88 -28.73
N VAL A 6 -2.13 20.04 -28.63
CA VAL A 6 -2.35 19.17 -27.45
C VAL A 6 -1.20 18.19 -27.27
N SER A 7 -0.56 17.71 -28.35
CA SER A 7 0.58 16.79 -28.26
C SER A 7 1.89 17.50 -27.87
N GLU A 8 2.08 18.76 -28.22
CA GLU A 8 3.23 19.59 -27.82
C GLU A 8 3.11 19.98 -26.34
N ASP A 9 1.96 20.48 -25.90
CA ASP A 9 1.71 20.82 -24.50
C ASP A 9 1.91 19.61 -23.57
N SER A 10 1.44 18.42 -23.99
CA SER A 10 1.64 17.19 -23.23
C SER A 10 3.10 16.73 -23.16
N ARG A 11 3.90 16.98 -24.19
CA ARG A 11 5.34 16.66 -24.19
C ARG A 11 6.12 17.59 -23.28
N GLU A 12 5.85 18.89 -23.35
CA GLU A 12 6.47 19.90 -22.50
C GLU A 12 6.13 19.68 -21.03
N GLN A 13 4.88 19.37 -20.73
CA GLN A 13 4.44 19.03 -19.37
C GLN A 13 5.15 17.77 -18.82
N ASN A 14 5.29 16.72 -19.63
CA ASN A 14 6.04 15.52 -19.24
C ASN A 14 7.54 15.80 -19.04
N GLU A 15 8.13 16.70 -19.81
CA GLU A 15 9.53 17.10 -19.65
C GLU A 15 9.74 17.89 -18.36
N ASN A 16 8.83 18.80 -18.02
CA ASN A 16 8.83 19.55 -16.77
C ASN A 16 8.72 18.63 -15.54
N LEU A 17 7.82 17.65 -15.57
CA LEU A 17 7.71 16.66 -14.49
C LEU A 17 8.99 15.82 -14.32
N ARG A 18 9.61 15.39 -15.43
CA ARG A 18 10.89 14.67 -15.38
C ARG A 18 12.03 15.54 -14.81
N LYS A 19 12.05 16.82 -15.16
CA LYS A 19 13.04 17.78 -14.67
C LYS A 19 12.84 18.03 -13.17
N GLN A 20 11.60 18.23 -12.72
CA GLN A 20 11.24 18.36 -11.30
C GLN A 20 11.70 17.14 -10.50
N PHE A 21 11.36 15.94 -10.95
CA PHE A 21 11.77 14.70 -10.31
C PHE A 21 13.30 14.56 -10.23
N ARG A 22 14.02 14.93 -11.30
CA ARG A 22 15.49 14.89 -11.30
C ARG A 22 16.08 15.81 -10.24
N TYR A 23 15.60 17.05 -10.13
CA TYR A 23 16.09 17.99 -9.12
C TYR A 23 15.78 17.52 -7.70
N TRP A 24 14.60 16.93 -7.50
CA TRP A 24 14.26 16.32 -6.21
C TRP A 24 15.20 15.19 -5.83
N MET A 25 15.45 14.26 -6.74
CA MET A 25 16.40 13.15 -6.49
C MET A 25 17.83 13.64 -6.29
N GLU A 26 18.25 14.67 -6.99
CA GLU A 26 19.56 15.30 -6.82
C GLU A 26 19.67 15.96 -5.44
N ALA A 27 18.64 16.61 -4.96
CA ALA A 27 18.58 17.17 -3.60
C ALA A 27 18.76 16.08 -2.53
N ILE A 28 18.03 14.95 -2.64
CA ILE A 28 18.18 13.80 -1.74
C ILE A 28 19.60 13.22 -1.79
N LEU A 29 20.19 13.10 -2.97
CA LEU A 29 21.56 12.59 -3.10
C LEU A 29 22.60 13.50 -2.48
N ILE A 30 22.43 14.82 -2.59
CA ILE A 30 23.31 15.81 -1.97
C ILE A 30 23.22 15.74 -0.46
N GLU A 31 22.01 15.71 0.08
CA GLU A 31 21.78 15.54 1.50
C GLU A 31 22.50 14.28 2.04
N LYS A 32 22.25 13.13 1.42
CA LYS A 32 22.83 11.85 1.87
C LYS A 32 24.35 11.75 1.71
N LYS A 33 24.95 12.46 0.74
CA LYS A 33 26.39 12.37 0.46
C LYS A 33 27.21 13.43 1.15
N THR A 34 26.71 14.64 1.25
CA THR A 34 27.47 15.81 1.69
C THR A 34 26.87 16.52 2.90
N GLY A 35 25.59 16.35 3.16
CA GLY A 35 24.86 17.11 4.18
C GLY A 35 24.72 18.60 3.85
N ASP A 36 24.96 19.03 2.61
CA ASP A 36 24.89 20.43 2.16
C ASP A 36 23.43 20.88 2.06
N LEU A 37 22.92 21.42 3.16
CA LEU A 37 21.52 21.86 3.27
C LEU A 37 21.20 23.05 2.35
N GLU A 38 22.12 24.01 2.19
CA GLU A 38 21.88 25.18 1.35
C GLU A 38 21.65 24.78 -0.11
N LYS A 39 22.52 23.91 -0.62
CA LYS A 39 22.39 23.39 -1.98
C LYS A 39 21.15 22.50 -2.14
N CYS A 40 20.84 21.68 -1.12
CA CYS A 40 19.62 20.87 -1.11
C CYS A 40 18.37 21.75 -1.19
N ILE A 41 18.25 22.78 -0.36
CA ILE A 41 17.15 23.75 -0.35
C ILE A 41 17.03 24.47 -1.70
N GLY A 42 18.17 24.86 -2.28
CA GLY A 42 18.20 25.49 -3.61
C GLY A 42 17.57 24.61 -4.68
N LEU A 43 17.98 23.33 -4.77
CA LEU A 43 17.45 22.38 -5.72
C LEU A 43 15.95 22.07 -5.49
N LEU A 44 15.51 22.02 -4.23
CA LEU A 44 14.09 21.80 -3.92
C LEU A 44 13.24 22.99 -4.33
N ARG A 45 13.71 24.23 -4.13
CA ARG A 45 13.05 25.44 -4.62
C ARG A 45 12.98 25.46 -6.14
N ASP A 46 14.06 25.08 -6.82
CA ASP A 46 14.08 24.99 -8.28
C ASP A 46 13.11 23.92 -8.79
N ALA A 47 13.07 22.75 -8.13
CA ALA A 47 12.11 21.69 -8.45
C ALA A 47 10.66 22.17 -8.33
N ILE A 48 10.32 22.86 -7.25
CA ILE A 48 8.97 23.42 -7.03
C ILE A 48 8.64 24.47 -8.09
N ASN A 49 9.59 25.36 -8.41
CA ASN A 49 9.35 26.44 -9.38
C ASN A 49 9.11 25.94 -10.82
N ILE A 50 9.45 24.72 -11.15
CA ILE A 50 9.18 24.15 -12.49
C ILE A 50 7.68 24.03 -12.75
N THR A 51 6.92 23.49 -11.79
CA THR A 51 5.47 23.27 -11.94
C THR A 51 4.63 24.29 -11.19
N MET A 52 5.18 24.93 -10.16
CA MET A 52 4.52 25.90 -9.30
C MET A 52 5.35 27.19 -9.18
N PRO A 53 5.57 27.95 -10.28
CA PRO A 53 6.45 29.10 -10.29
C PRO A 53 5.94 30.21 -9.35
N GLY A 54 6.79 30.60 -8.38
CA GLY A 54 6.49 31.65 -7.41
C GLY A 54 5.71 31.20 -6.18
N LEU A 55 5.45 29.92 -6.00
CA LEU A 55 4.78 29.39 -4.81
C LEU A 55 5.53 29.71 -3.51
N THR A 56 6.87 29.64 -3.55
CA THR A 56 7.74 29.91 -2.40
C THR A 56 7.93 31.40 -2.11
N SER A 57 7.45 32.31 -2.98
CA SER A 57 7.64 33.75 -2.83
C SER A 57 6.34 34.54 -2.68
N SER A 58 5.51 34.62 -3.71
CA SER A 58 4.43 35.59 -3.74
C SER A 58 3.07 35.04 -4.19
N ARG A 59 3.03 33.91 -4.89
CA ARG A 59 1.76 33.35 -5.39
C ARG A 59 1.01 32.58 -4.32
N LYS A 60 -0.31 32.56 -4.46
CA LYS A 60 -1.18 31.80 -3.61
C LYS A 60 -1.14 30.33 -4.00
N ILE A 61 -1.20 29.43 -3.01
CA ILE A 61 -1.20 27.99 -3.26
C ILE A 61 -2.47 27.56 -3.99
N GLU A 62 -3.55 28.26 -3.79
CA GLU A 62 -4.87 28.02 -4.39
C GLU A 62 -4.88 28.28 -5.93
N ASP A 63 -3.86 28.94 -6.46
CA ASP A 63 -3.72 29.18 -7.90
C ASP A 63 -3.25 27.92 -8.65
N TYR A 64 -2.94 26.83 -7.95
CA TYR A 64 -2.38 25.60 -8.50
C TYR A 64 -3.25 24.37 -8.21
N LEU A 65 -3.25 23.41 -9.12
CA LEU A 65 -3.70 22.03 -8.87
C LEU A 65 -2.47 21.22 -8.47
N ILE A 66 -2.32 20.94 -7.18
CA ILE A 66 -1.12 20.32 -6.63
C ILE A 66 -1.37 18.83 -6.44
N SER A 67 -0.50 18.00 -6.99
CA SER A 67 -0.52 16.55 -6.77
C SER A 67 0.02 16.17 -5.39
N ILE A 68 -0.18 14.91 -4.99
CA ILE A 68 0.34 14.38 -3.72
C ILE A 68 1.86 14.46 -3.70
N GLU A 69 2.50 14.10 -4.82
CA GLU A 69 3.94 14.11 -5.00
C GLU A 69 4.51 15.53 -4.84
N GLU A 70 3.83 16.51 -5.39
CA GLU A 70 4.22 17.92 -5.24
C GLU A 70 4.03 18.41 -3.80
N ILE A 71 2.97 17.98 -3.10
CA ILE A 71 2.83 18.25 -1.65
C ILE A 71 3.98 17.61 -0.87
N GLN A 72 4.35 16.38 -1.18
CA GLN A 72 5.50 15.71 -0.53
C GLN A 72 6.81 16.45 -0.79
N LEU A 73 7.02 16.95 -2.01
CA LEU A 73 8.18 17.77 -2.34
C LEU A 73 8.20 19.08 -1.53
N ILE A 74 7.05 19.74 -1.36
CA ILE A 74 6.93 20.95 -0.54
C ILE A 74 7.21 20.64 0.94
N LEU A 75 6.67 19.53 1.46
CA LEU A 75 6.91 19.11 2.84
C LEU A 75 8.38 18.77 3.07
N TYR A 76 9.05 18.17 2.08
CA TYR A 76 10.49 17.92 2.17
C TYR A 76 11.30 19.22 2.18
N LEU A 77 10.90 20.22 1.39
CA LEU A 77 11.50 21.56 1.48
C LEU A 77 11.28 22.17 2.88
N ALA A 78 10.08 22.08 3.44
CA ALA A 78 9.79 22.61 4.77
C ALA A 78 10.65 21.93 5.85
N GLU A 79 10.83 20.61 5.76
CA GLU A 79 11.72 19.85 6.65
C GLU A 79 13.17 20.37 6.58
N LYS A 80 13.72 20.56 5.38
CA LYS A 80 15.08 21.08 5.20
C LYS A 80 15.24 22.54 5.64
N LEU A 81 14.18 23.35 5.51
CA LEU A 81 14.17 24.70 6.08
C LEU A 81 14.24 24.69 7.61
N LEU A 82 13.55 23.75 8.27
CA LEU A 82 13.62 23.59 9.72
C LEU A 82 15.02 23.12 10.17
N GLU A 83 15.62 22.17 9.47
CA GLU A 83 17.00 21.75 9.73
C GLU A 83 18.01 22.90 9.59
N ASP A 84 17.77 23.80 8.64
CA ASP A 84 18.59 25.00 8.40
C ASP A 84 18.18 26.20 9.28
N ARG A 85 17.32 26.00 10.29
CA ARG A 85 16.81 27.02 11.22
C ARG A 85 16.06 28.18 10.55
N GLN A 86 15.48 27.94 9.38
CA GLN A 86 14.61 28.89 8.68
C GLN A 86 13.14 28.68 9.06
N SER A 87 12.81 28.71 10.37
CA SER A 87 11.49 28.35 10.91
C SER A 87 10.34 29.21 10.36
N GLU A 88 10.55 30.51 10.15
CA GLU A 88 9.54 31.41 9.59
C GLU A 88 9.15 31.01 8.15
N GLY A 89 10.14 30.67 7.33
CA GLY A 89 9.89 30.16 5.97
C GLY A 89 9.12 28.84 5.95
N ALA A 90 9.49 27.92 6.85
CA ALA A 90 8.82 26.64 7.01
C ALA A 90 7.37 26.82 7.50
N LEU A 91 7.14 27.65 8.54
CA LEU A 91 5.82 27.96 9.08
C LEU A 91 4.86 28.46 7.99
N HIS A 92 5.34 29.44 7.19
CA HIS A 92 4.54 30.02 6.13
C HIS A 92 4.10 28.99 5.09
N ILE A 93 5.01 28.13 4.65
CA ILE A 93 4.73 27.07 3.69
C ILE A 93 3.78 26.01 4.29
N LEU A 94 4.04 25.56 5.50
CA LEU A 94 3.25 24.52 6.17
C LEU A 94 1.81 24.95 6.41
N LYS A 95 1.57 26.19 6.88
CA LYS A 95 0.20 26.71 7.05
C LYS A 95 -0.56 26.81 5.71
N LYS A 96 0.11 27.18 4.62
CA LYS A 96 -0.48 27.17 3.28
C LYS A 96 -0.86 25.77 2.82
N VAL A 97 0.08 24.82 2.96
CA VAL A 97 -0.12 23.41 2.54
C VAL A 97 -1.24 22.76 3.33
N LEU A 98 -1.28 22.93 4.64
CA LEU A 98 -2.34 22.35 5.48
C LEU A 98 -3.74 22.87 5.08
N ARG A 99 -3.86 24.17 4.86
CA ARG A 99 -5.12 24.76 4.37
C ARG A 99 -5.52 24.17 3.03
N TYR A 100 -4.58 24.04 2.10
CA TYR A 100 -4.82 23.45 0.79
C TYR A 100 -5.28 21.98 0.89
N ILE A 101 -4.62 21.18 1.74
CA ILE A 101 -5.00 19.77 1.97
C ILE A 101 -6.42 19.69 2.56
N GLU A 102 -6.76 20.54 3.52
CA GLU A 102 -8.08 20.54 4.15
C GLU A 102 -9.20 20.85 3.16
N GLN A 103 -8.95 21.74 2.21
CA GLN A 103 -9.94 22.21 1.23
C GLN A 103 -10.09 21.28 0.03
N ASN A 104 -9.03 20.58 -0.37
CA ASN A 104 -8.98 19.88 -1.66
C ASN A 104 -8.92 18.35 -1.55
N TYR A 105 -8.61 17.79 -0.37
CA TYR A 105 -8.46 16.34 -0.20
C TYR A 105 -9.47 15.81 0.83
N GLU A 106 -10.52 15.13 0.35
CA GLU A 106 -11.53 14.47 1.19
C GLU A 106 -11.23 12.99 1.44
N ASP A 107 -10.60 12.30 0.47
CA ASP A 107 -10.29 10.88 0.57
C ASP A 107 -9.28 10.61 1.71
N ILE A 108 -9.71 9.83 2.70
CA ILE A 108 -8.91 9.49 3.89
C ILE A 108 -7.60 8.81 3.49
N GLY A 109 -7.63 7.88 2.51
CA GLY A 109 -6.46 7.13 2.07
C GLY A 109 -5.44 8.01 1.35
N ILE A 110 -5.84 9.16 0.84
CA ILE A 110 -4.98 10.18 0.24
C ILE A 110 -4.51 11.16 1.30
N LYS A 111 -5.44 11.73 2.05
CA LYS A 111 -5.16 12.75 3.06
C LYS A 111 -4.19 12.28 4.15
N VAL A 112 -4.30 11.02 4.56
CA VAL A 112 -3.41 10.41 5.56
C VAL A 112 -1.93 10.37 5.14
N LYS A 113 -1.65 10.41 3.83
CA LYS A 113 -0.28 10.37 3.30
C LYS A 113 0.48 11.69 3.44
N ILE A 114 -0.25 12.78 3.63
CA ILE A 114 0.32 14.14 3.55
C ILE A 114 0.00 14.99 4.79
N TYR A 115 -1.22 14.89 5.32
CA TYR A 115 -1.67 15.75 6.41
C TYR A 115 -0.92 15.52 7.74
N PRO A 116 -0.78 14.27 8.25
CA PRO A 116 -0.11 14.03 9.52
C PRO A 116 1.36 14.50 9.50
N ARG A 117 2.07 14.28 8.40
CA ARG A 117 3.44 14.76 8.23
C ARG A 117 3.54 16.27 8.24
N ALA A 118 2.61 16.96 7.56
CA ALA A 118 2.59 18.42 7.59
C ALA A 118 2.36 18.95 9.01
N VAL A 119 1.47 18.32 9.78
CA VAL A 119 1.21 18.67 11.18
C VAL A 119 2.44 18.38 12.05
N LYS A 120 3.09 17.23 11.90
CA LYS A 120 4.32 16.88 12.63
C LYS A 120 5.44 17.90 12.43
N LEU A 121 5.58 18.42 11.22
CA LEU A 121 6.57 19.49 10.95
C LEU A 121 6.13 20.84 11.53
N LEU A 122 4.85 21.11 11.60
CA LEU A 122 4.30 22.37 12.11
C LEU A 122 4.26 22.43 13.64
N ALA A 123 3.95 21.32 14.30
CA ALA A 123 3.69 21.29 15.75
C ALA A 123 4.85 21.85 16.60
N PRO A 124 6.14 21.51 16.39
CA PRO A 124 7.24 22.09 17.13
C PRO A 124 7.32 23.61 17.02
N ILE A 125 7.04 24.17 15.84
CA ILE A 125 7.06 25.62 15.62
C ILE A 125 5.94 26.29 16.44
N LEU A 126 4.73 25.74 16.41
CA LEU A 126 3.59 26.27 17.16
C LEU A 126 3.82 26.18 18.67
N ILE A 127 4.51 25.15 19.13
CA ILE A 127 4.91 25.00 20.55
C ILE A 127 5.91 26.07 20.95
N GLU A 128 6.94 26.33 20.12
CA GLU A 128 7.92 27.39 20.35
C GLU A 128 7.27 28.79 20.36
N GLU A 129 6.24 29.00 19.54
CA GLU A 129 5.46 30.24 19.48
C GLU A 129 4.35 30.31 20.55
N GLU A 130 4.25 29.34 21.46
CA GLU A 130 3.23 29.23 22.51
C GLU A 130 1.77 29.16 21.95
N GLN A 131 1.62 28.75 20.69
CA GLN A 131 0.31 28.60 20.02
C GLN A 131 -0.32 27.23 20.33
N TYR A 132 -0.43 26.89 21.62
CA TYR A 132 -0.84 25.56 22.10
C TYR A 132 -2.21 25.11 21.61
N LEU A 133 -3.20 26.01 21.59
CA LEU A 133 -4.55 25.65 21.11
C LEU A 133 -4.58 25.27 19.63
N GLU A 134 -3.86 26.02 18.80
CA GLU A 134 -3.76 25.74 17.37
C GLU A 134 -3.03 24.41 17.15
N CYS A 135 -1.92 24.18 17.85
CA CYS A 135 -1.18 22.93 17.81
C CYS A 135 -2.06 21.72 18.18
N MET A 136 -2.77 21.80 19.30
CA MET A 136 -3.68 20.74 19.75
C MET A 136 -4.78 20.43 18.72
N ALA A 137 -5.33 21.44 18.06
CA ALA A 137 -6.35 21.22 17.03
C ALA A 137 -5.80 20.46 15.83
N TYR A 138 -4.63 20.85 15.33
CA TYR A 138 -3.97 20.13 14.23
C TYR A 138 -3.57 18.70 14.61
N CYS A 139 -2.92 18.52 15.77
CA CYS A 139 -2.52 17.20 16.25
C CYS A 139 -3.74 16.28 16.43
N LYS A 140 -4.84 16.74 17.01
CA LYS A 140 -6.07 15.96 17.15
C LYS A 140 -6.60 15.47 15.81
N ASN A 141 -6.71 16.36 14.82
CA ASN A 141 -7.17 16.02 13.48
C ASN A 141 -6.26 14.97 12.82
N ALA A 142 -4.95 15.11 12.97
CA ALA A 142 -3.97 14.16 12.44
C ALA A 142 -4.06 12.79 13.14
N ILE A 143 -4.14 12.74 14.46
CA ILE A 143 -4.30 11.51 15.27
C ILE A 143 -5.59 10.77 14.86
N GLU A 144 -6.71 11.49 14.75
CA GLU A 144 -7.97 10.88 14.33
C GLU A 144 -7.91 10.34 12.90
N LEU A 145 -7.23 11.05 11.99
CA LEU A 145 -7.05 10.62 10.61
C LEU A 145 -6.20 9.34 10.54
N LEU A 146 -5.08 9.31 11.26
CA LEU A 146 -4.21 8.12 11.38
C LEU A 146 -4.96 6.93 11.96
N GLY A 147 -5.73 7.14 13.02
CA GLY A 147 -6.56 6.10 13.63
C GLY A 147 -7.61 5.52 12.69
N ARG A 148 -8.28 6.37 11.87
CA ARG A 148 -9.24 5.92 10.86
C ARG A 148 -8.60 5.16 9.70
N ALA A 149 -7.35 5.50 9.38
CA ALA A 149 -6.60 4.85 8.31
C ALA A 149 -5.81 3.61 8.78
N GLY A 150 -5.75 3.35 10.09
CA GLY A 150 -4.96 2.27 10.67
C GLY A 150 -3.46 2.48 10.45
N ILE A 151 -2.95 3.71 10.55
CA ILE A 151 -1.53 4.05 10.35
C ILE A 151 -0.91 4.41 11.71
N LEU A 152 0.28 3.86 11.98
CA LEU A 152 1.03 4.07 13.23
C LEU A 152 2.16 5.08 13.08
N TYR A 153 2.60 5.38 11.85
CA TYR A 153 3.63 6.38 11.59
C TYR A 153 3.23 7.74 12.14
N ASP A 154 4.16 8.44 12.75
CA ASP A 154 3.99 9.78 13.33
C ASP A 154 2.92 9.87 14.46
N LEU A 155 2.26 8.74 14.78
CA LEU A 155 1.15 8.73 15.74
C LEU A 155 1.63 9.03 17.18
N ALA A 156 2.76 8.45 17.57
CA ALA A 156 3.33 8.65 18.90
C ALA A 156 3.77 10.10 19.11
N GLU A 157 4.51 10.65 18.15
CA GLU A 157 5.01 12.01 18.21
C GLU A 157 3.87 13.04 18.24
N LEU A 158 2.85 12.86 17.41
CA LEU A 158 1.67 13.74 17.41
C LEU A 158 0.88 13.67 18.73
N MET A 159 0.84 12.48 19.38
CA MET A 159 0.24 12.37 20.72
C MET A 159 1.12 13.05 21.77
N GLU A 160 2.44 12.97 21.68
CA GLU A 160 3.38 13.67 22.56
C GLU A 160 3.21 15.18 22.47
N ASP A 161 3.20 15.73 21.23
CA ASP A 161 3.01 17.16 21.00
C ASP A 161 1.65 17.65 21.53
N TYR A 162 0.59 16.87 21.31
CA TYR A 162 -0.74 17.18 21.86
C TYR A 162 -0.73 17.23 23.39
N LEU A 163 -0.10 16.22 24.03
CA LEU A 163 -0.04 16.13 25.49
C LEU A 163 0.83 17.23 26.09
N LEU A 164 1.96 17.55 25.46
CA LEU A 164 2.82 18.68 25.86
C LEU A 164 2.03 19.99 25.88
N CYS A 165 1.27 20.28 24.81
CA CYS A 165 0.41 21.46 24.76
C CYS A 165 -0.67 21.44 25.86
N SER A 166 -1.23 20.26 26.18
CA SER A 166 -2.29 20.14 27.19
C SER A 166 -1.81 20.46 28.61
N GLU A 167 -0.52 20.31 28.89
CA GLU A 167 0.10 20.63 30.20
C GLU A 167 0.17 22.14 30.48
N HIS A 168 0.02 22.99 29.47
CA HIS A 168 -0.06 24.44 29.60
C HIS A 168 -1.45 24.98 29.99
N GLY A 169 -2.17 24.21 30.81
CA GLY A 169 -3.48 24.62 31.35
C GLY A 169 -4.69 24.28 30.47
N LEU A 170 -4.51 23.52 29.43
CA LEU A 170 -5.53 23.17 28.43
C LEU A 170 -6.01 21.71 28.58
N THR A 171 -6.33 21.30 29.80
CA THR A 171 -6.78 19.92 30.07
C THR A 171 -8.05 19.59 29.30
N THR A 172 -8.02 18.53 28.52
CA THR A 172 -9.16 18.04 27.72
C THR A 172 -9.43 16.56 28.01
N PRO A 173 -10.67 16.07 27.80
CA PRO A 173 -10.97 14.64 27.92
C PRO A 173 -10.10 13.76 27.00
N ASP A 174 -9.67 14.29 25.87
CA ASP A 174 -8.82 13.59 24.92
C ASP A 174 -7.40 13.37 25.46
N ALA A 175 -6.87 14.25 26.30
CA ALA A 175 -5.53 14.15 26.86
C ALA A 175 -5.34 12.83 27.64
N GLU A 176 -6.30 12.46 28.49
CA GLU A 176 -6.21 11.20 29.24
C GLU A 176 -6.33 9.97 28.35
N LYS A 177 -7.16 10.04 27.31
CA LYS A 177 -7.25 8.99 26.28
C LYS A 177 -5.92 8.84 25.55
N TYR A 178 -5.33 9.94 25.06
CA TYR A 178 -4.07 9.88 24.31
C TYR A 178 -2.88 9.46 25.18
N ARG A 179 -2.85 9.85 26.47
CA ARG A 179 -1.82 9.40 27.44
C ARG A 179 -1.84 7.86 27.57
N ARG A 180 -3.02 7.26 27.71
CA ARG A 180 -3.16 5.80 27.79
C ARG A 180 -2.77 5.10 26.49
N GLN A 181 -3.19 5.65 25.34
CA GLN A 181 -2.86 5.11 24.02
C GLN A 181 -1.36 5.21 23.72
N LEU A 182 -0.75 6.36 24.00
CA LEU A 182 0.70 6.56 23.84
C LEU A 182 1.50 5.60 24.70
N LYS A 183 1.10 5.43 25.98
CA LYS A 183 1.76 4.46 26.86
C LYS A 183 1.68 3.06 26.29
N ALA A 184 0.49 2.59 25.87
CA ALA A 184 0.32 1.26 25.30
C ALA A 184 1.15 1.07 24.03
N LEU A 185 1.23 2.10 23.17
CA LEU A 185 2.04 2.07 21.95
C LEU A 185 3.54 1.99 22.26
N LYS A 186 4.02 2.78 23.23
CA LYS A 186 5.42 2.73 23.68
C LYS A 186 5.78 1.41 24.33
N ASP A 187 4.87 0.83 25.12
CA ASP A 187 5.05 -0.49 25.74
C ASP A 187 5.20 -1.57 24.66
N LEU A 188 4.38 -1.52 23.58
CA LEU A 188 4.50 -2.42 22.44
C LEU A 188 5.82 -2.21 21.67
N TYR A 189 6.23 -0.97 21.41
CA TYR A 189 7.51 -0.71 20.75
C TYR A 189 8.69 -1.25 21.57
N ALA A 190 8.64 -1.15 22.89
CA ALA A 190 9.68 -1.69 23.77
C ALA A 190 9.66 -3.24 23.78
N GLU A 191 8.48 -3.86 23.82
CA GLU A 191 8.35 -5.32 23.82
C GLU A 191 8.90 -5.96 22.54
N TYR A 192 8.70 -5.30 21.38
CA TYR A 192 9.12 -5.83 20.08
C TYR A 192 10.42 -5.20 19.54
N GLU A 193 11.21 -4.56 20.43
CA GLU A 193 12.50 -3.94 20.07
C GLU A 193 12.44 -3.02 18.82
N ASN A 194 11.29 -2.40 18.63
CA ASN A 194 11.06 -1.47 17.53
C ASN A 194 10.93 -0.04 18.08
N PRO A 195 12.06 0.64 18.38
CA PRO A 195 12.06 1.87 19.17
C PRO A 195 11.33 3.04 18.49
N ASP A 196 11.22 3.02 17.18
CA ASP A 196 10.60 4.10 16.43
C ASP A 196 9.94 3.55 15.16
N CYS A 197 8.62 3.59 15.09
CA CYS A 197 7.92 3.45 13.83
C CYS A 197 8.11 4.73 13.02
N LYS A 198 9.36 4.99 12.59
CA LYS A 198 9.66 6.14 11.74
C LYS A 198 9.27 5.82 10.31
N ALA A 199 8.48 6.70 9.72
CA ALA A 199 8.29 6.69 8.29
C ALA A 199 9.69 6.87 7.65
N GLY A 200 10.26 5.80 7.12
CA GLY A 200 11.44 5.89 6.26
C GLY A 200 11.12 6.70 5.01
N ASP A 201 11.96 6.62 4.00
CA ASP A 201 11.77 7.38 2.75
C ASP A 201 10.35 7.22 2.18
N LEU A 202 9.54 8.22 2.35
CA LEU A 202 8.07 8.27 2.30
C LEU A 202 7.42 7.85 0.98
N MET A 203 8.16 7.78 -0.12
CA MET A 203 7.59 7.43 -1.41
C MET A 203 7.11 5.98 -1.49
N LEU A 204 7.70 5.06 -0.72
CA LEU A 204 7.40 3.63 -0.76
C LEU A 204 6.34 3.20 0.26
N TYR A 205 6.27 3.87 1.41
CA TYR A 205 5.43 3.45 2.53
C TYR A 205 3.93 3.58 2.31
N TYR A 206 3.53 4.47 1.41
CA TYR A 206 2.12 4.70 1.12
C TYR A 206 1.61 3.94 -0.10
N SER A 207 2.45 3.08 -0.71
CA SER A 207 1.96 2.20 -1.77
C SER A 207 1.08 1.12 -1.16
N ASN A 208 -0.19 1.10 -1.54
CA ASN A 208 -1.10 -0.01 -1.26
C ASN A 208 -0.94 -1.16 -2.27
N GLN A 209 0.04 -1.07 -3.16
CA GLN A 209 0.29 -2.08 -4.18
C GLN A 209 1.30 -3.08 -3.64
N GLU A 210 0.94 -4.34 -3.68
CA GLU A 210 1.86 -5.43 -3.38
C GLU A 210 2.88 -5.57 -4.51
N ILE A 211 4.13 -5.76 -4.12
CA ILE A 211 5.27 -5.82 -5.04
C ILE A 211 5.52 -7.27 -5.47
N TYR A 212 5.77 -7.47 -6.75
CA TYR A 212 6.24 -8.74 -7.29
C TYR A 212 7.68 -8.59 -7.79
N LEU A 213 8.52 -9.53 -7.40
CA LEU A 213 9.84 -9.69 -8.02
C LEU A 213 9.71 -10.58 -9.26
N ILE A 214 9.82 -9.99 -10.43
CA ILE A 214 9.72 -10.70 -11.72
C ILE A 214 10.71 -11.88 -11.80
N SER A 215 11.90 -11.73 -11.23
CA SER A 215 12.88 -12.80 -11.11
C SER A 215 12.34 -14.03 -10.38
N GLU A 216 11.61 -13.79 -9.29
CA GLU A 216 10.97 -14.85 -8.49
C GLU A 216 9.78 -15.47 -9.21
N VAL A 217 8.95 -14.67 -9.87
CA VAL A 217 7.83 -15.16 -10.70
C VAL A 217 8.33 -16.12 -11.75
N ILE A 218 9.32 -15.72 -12.56
CA ILE A 218 9.88 -16.55 -13.62
C ILE A 218 10.48 -17.84 -13.03
N GLN A 219 11.31 -17.72 -11.99
CA GLN A 219 12.02 -18.87 -11.42
C GLN A 219 11.06 -19.89 -10.82
N ARG A 220 10.08 -19.45 -10.00
CA ARG A 220 9.13 -20.36 -9.34
C ARG A 220 8.20 -21.02 -10.35
N THR A 221 7.65 -20.25 -11.30
CA THR A 221 6.75 -20.80 -12.33
C THR A 221 7.50 -21.80 -13.23
N ARG A 222 8.74 -21.49 -13.64
CA ARG A 222 9.56 -22.43 -14.40
C ARG A 222 9.78 -23.74 -13.65
N LYS A 223 10.19 -23.66 -12.38
CA LYS A 223 10.44 -24.84 -11.53
C LYS A 223 9.17 -25.66 -11.31
N ALA A 224 8.03 -25.00 -11.13
CA ALA A 224 6.74 -25.67 -10.99
C ALA A 224 6.35 -26.45 -12.25
N LYS A 225 6.64 -25.89 -13.42
CA LYS A 225 6.43 -26.56 -14.74
C LYS A 225 7.56 -27.57 -15.09
N MET A 226 8.51 -27.80 -14.18
CA MET A 226 9.65 -28.70 -14.37
C MET A 226 10.48 -28.39 -15.63
N LEU A 227 10.54 -27.10 -16.03
CA LEU A 227 11.33 -26.67 -17.18
C LEU A 227 12.76 -26.36 -16.75
N SER A 228 13.75 -26.78 -17.55
CA SER A 228 15.13 -26.31 -17.39
C SER A 228 15.26 -24.87 -17.90
N GLN A 229 16.34 -24.17 -17.53
CA GLN A 229 16.62 -22.83 -18.05
C GLN A 229 16.84 -22.85 -19.57
N GLU A 230 17.53 -23.88 -20.08
CA GLU A 230 17.75 -24.08 -21.51
C GLU A 230 16.42 -24.20 -22.25
N LYS A 231 15.51 -25.06 -21.77
CA LYS A 231 14.22 -25.29 -22.42
C LYS A 231 13.31 -24.07 -22.39
N LEU A 232 13.34 -23.29 -21.29
CA LEU A 232 12.55 -22.07 -21.22
C LEU A 232 13.11 -20.96 -22.11
N SER A 233 14.44 -20.81 -22.17
CA SER A 233 15.09 -19.73 -22.93
C SER A 233 15.19 -20.02 -24.42
N GLU A 234 15.00 -21.27 -24.85
CA GLU A 234 15.09 -21.70 -26.23
C GLU A 234 14.26 -20.87 -27.19
N GLY A 235 14.90 -20.29 -28.19
CA GLY A 235 14.27 -19.41 -29.20
C GLY A 235 13.96 -18.00 -28.71
N ILE A 236 14.35 -17.65 -27.47
CA ILE A 236 14.04 -16.35 -26.86
C ILE A 236 15.32 -15.61 -26.45
N CYS A 237 16.16 -16.23 -25.64
CA CYS A 237 17.41 -15.66 -25.15
C CYS A 237 18.39 -16.79 -24.77
N THR A 238 19.61 -16.43 -24.33
CA THR A 238 20.55 -17.45 -23.84
C THR A 238 20.17 -17.93 -22.44
N PRO A 239 20.49 -19.18 -22.06
CA PRO A 239 20.26 -19.68 -20.71
C PRO A 239 20.93 -18.82 -19.63
N GLU A 240 22.09 -18.22 -19.90
CA GLU A 240 22.81 -17.34 -19.00
C GLU A 240 22.03 -16.02 -18.77
N THR A 241 21.39 -15.48 -19.82
CA THR A 241 20.53 -14.31 -19.72
C THR A 241 19.33 -14.58 -18.82
N LEU A 242 18.69 -15.75 -19.02
CA LEU A 242 17.57 -16.19 -18.19
C LEU A 242 18.02 -16.42 -16.74
N SER A 243 19.15 -17.07 -16.54
CA SER A 243 19.72 -17.31 -15.21
C SER A 243 20.02 -16.01 -14.45
N ARG A 244 20.59 -15.01 -15.12
CA ARG A 244 20.80 -13.67 -14.53
C ARG A 244 19.50 -12.98 -14.18
N ALA A 245 18.47 -13.11 -15.02
CA ALA A 245 17.15 -12.56 -14.77
C ALA A 245 16.46 -13.23 -13.56
N GLU A 246 16.51 -14.55 -13.44
CA GLU A 246 15.97 -15.31 -12.32
C GLU A 246 16.68 -15.00 -10.98
N ASN A 247 17.95 -14.59 -11.06
CA ASN A 247 18.73 -14.18 -9.87
C ASN A 247 18.63 -12.67 -9.58
N GLY A 248 17.84 -11.91 -10.34
CA GLY A 248 17.68 -10.48 -10.17
C GLY A 248 18.90 -9.63 -10.54
N ARG A 249 19.89 -10.23 -11.24
CA ARG A 249 21.13 -9.55 -11.64
C ARG A 249 20.99 -8.74 -12.93
N GLN A 250 19.96 -9.03 -13.73
CA GLN A 250 19.68 -8.37 -14.99
C GLN A 250 18.19 -8.42 -15.28
N SER A 251 17.64 -7.33 -15.81
CA SER A 251 16.26 -7.32 -16.35
C SER A 251 16.25 -7.86 -17.78
N LEU A 252 15.22 -8.62 -18.13
CA LEU A 252 14.95 -8.97 -19.51
C LEU A 252 14.46 -7.76 -20.28
N ASN A 253 14.81 -7.65 -21.55
CA ASN A 253 14.16 -6.66 -22.40
C ASN A 253 12.66 -7.02 -22.58
N PRO A 254 11.79 -6.05 -22.90
CA PRO A 254 10.35 -6.27 -22.98
C PRO A 254 9.94 -7.43 -23.89
N ARG A 255 10.59 -7.58 -25.04
CA ARG A 255 10.30 -8.65 -26.01
C ARG A 255 10.58 -10.04 -25.42
N ASN A 256 11.76 -10.22 -24.83
CA ASN A 256 12.15 -11.49 -24.22
C ASN A 256 11.29 -11.79 -23.00
N PHE A 257 10.97 -10.77 -22.20
CA PHE A 257 10.11 -10.92 -21.06
C PHE A 257 8.71 -11.45 -21.44
N HIS A 258 8.05 -10.81 -22.41
CA HIS A 258 6.74 -11.27 -22.88
C HIS A 258 6.79 -12.68 -23.46
N ALA A 259 7.85 -13.02 -24.21
CA ALA A 259 8.01 -14.35 -24.77
C ALA A 259 8.20 -15.42 -23.68
N ILE A 260 9.00 -15.14 -22.64
CA ILE A 260 9.18 -16.01 -21.47
C ILE A 260 7.86 -16.20 -20.72
N MET A 261 7.15 -15.12 -20.42
CA MET A 261 5.88 -15.18 -19.68
C MET A 261 4.80 -15.93 -20.48
N LYS A 262 4.76 -15.75 -21.80
CA LYS A 262 3.89 -16.51 -22.69
C LYS A 262 4.20 -18.01 -22.66
N LYS A 263 5.48 -18.39 -22.75
CA LYS A 263 5.92 -19.80 -22.69
C LYS A 263 5.66 -20.42 -21.31
N LEU A 264 5.62 -19.59 -20.26
CA LEU A 264 5.19 -19.96 -18.91
C LEU A 264 3.68 -19.97 -18.72
N GLU A 265 2.90 -19.50 -19.70
CA GLU A 265 1.43 -19.31 -19.58
C GLU A 265 1.02 -18.46 -18.37
N SER A 266 1.84 -17.48 -18.01
CA SER A 266 1.70 -16.64 -16.84
C SER A 266 1.65 -15.15 -17.20
N GLU A 267 1.15 -14.79 -18.38
CA GLU A 267 1.15 -13.41 -18.90
C GLU A 267 0.32 -12.46 -18.02
N GLN A 268 -0.65 -12.96 -17.28
CA GLN A 268 -1.55 -12.15 -16.44
C GLN A 268 -1.18 -12.16 -14.94
N ASP A 269 -0.32 -13.09 -14.49
CA ASP A 269 -0.08 -13.34 -13.06
C ASP A 269 0.84 -12.31 -12.40
N TYR A 270 1.56 -11.51 -13.19
CA TYR A 270 2.54 -10.54 -12.68
C TYR A 270 2.05 -9.09 -12.70
N TYR A 271 0.92 -8.81 -13.35
CA TYR A 271 0.27 -7.51 -13.23
C TYR A 271 -0.72 -7.53 -12.05
N ASN A 272 -0.56 -6.59 -11.15
CA ASN A 272 -1.54 -6.36 -10.10
C ASN A 272 -2.71 -5.51 -10.67
N ILE A 273 -3.27 -5.98 -11.79
CA ILE A 273 -4.39 -5.34 -12.48
C ILE A 273 -5.64 -6.14 -12.17
N ASP A 274 -6.59 -5.49 -11.52
CA ASP A 274 -7.88 -6.10 -11.18
C ASP A 274 -8.89 -6.07 -12.34
N LEU A 275 -8.79 -5.08 -13.23
CA LEU A 275 -9.68 -4.89 -14.36
C LEU A 275 -8.90 -4.49 -15.62
N ASP A 276 -9.31 -5.06 -16.76
CA ASP A 276 -8.81 -4.66 -18.09
C ASP A 276 -9.75 -3.59 -18.68
N THR A 277 -9.46 -2.33 -18.33
CA THR A 277 -10.19 -1.16 -18.80
C THR A 277 -9.29 0.06 -18.85
N THR A 278 -9.55 0.98 -19.75
CA THR A 278 -8.94 2.32 -19.80
C THR A 278 -9.84 3.40 -19.20
N ASP A 279 -11.04 3.01 -18.77
CA ASP A 279 -12.00 3.93 -18.14
C ASP A 279 -11.67 4.10 -16.65
N TYR A 280 -11.15 5.29 -16.31
CA TYR A 280 -10.84 5.67 -14.94
C TYR A 280 -12.06 5.57 -14.00
N TYR A 281 -13.26 5.85 -14.49
CA TYR A 281 -14.48 5.78 -13.70
C TYR A 281 -14.78 4.36 -13.22
N LEU A 282 -14.51 3.35 -14.05
CA LEU A 282 -14.66 1.95 -13.70
C LEU A 282 -13.60 1.50 -12.69
N LEU A 283 -12.38 2.02 -12.79
CA LEU A 283 -11.32 1.76 -11.79
C LEU A 283 -11.68 2.34 -10.43
N GLU A 284 -12.21 3.58 -10.38
CA GLU A 284 -12.70 4.18 -9.13
C GLU A 284 -13.91 3.42 -8.56
N LYS A 285 -14.81 2.96 -9.41
CA LYS A 285 -15.94 2.13 -8.98
C LYS A 285 -15.46 0.79 -8.40
N ARG A 286 -14.45 0.16 -9.00
CA ARG A 286 -13.79 -1.05 -8.45
C ARG A 286 -13.20 -0.80 -7.06
N LYS A 287 -12.54 0.33 -6.86
CA LYS A 287 -12.00 0.74 -5.56
C LYS A 287 -13.13 0.90 -4.51
N ARG A 288 -14.24 1.54 -4.89
CA ARG A 288 -15.43 1.66 -4.02
C ARG A 288 -16.03 0.31 -3.66
N LEU A 289 -16.07 -0.64 -4.61
CA LEU A 289 -16.48 -2.02 -4.36
C LEU A 289 -15.57 -2.67 -3.29
N GLY A 290 -14.26 -2.58 -3.44
CA GLY A 290 -13.31 -3.10 -2.45
C GLY A 290 -13.54 -2.53 -1.06
N MET A 291 -13.82 -1.22 -0.95
CA MET A 291 -14.16 -0.58 0.33
C MET A 291 -15.50 -1.04 0.91
N ALA A 292 -16.50 -1.28 0.08
CA ALA A 292 -17.81 -1.81 0.54
C ALA A 292 -17.66 -3.25 1.07
N VAL A 293 -16.89 -4.09 0.37
CA VAL A 293 -16.57 -5.47 0.81
C VAL A 293 -15.80 -5.44 2.14
N PHE A 294 -14.79 -4.59 2.25
CA PHE A 294 -14.02 -4.43 3.49
C PHE A 294 -14.89 -4.01 4.68
N LYS A 295 -15.82 -3.06 4.46
CA LYS A 295 -16.79 -2.60 5.47
C LYS A 295 -17.94 -3.58 5.71
N ARG A 296 -17.98 -4.69 4.99
CA ARG A 296 -19.09 -5.67 5.02
C ARG A 296 -20.47 -5.07 4.68
N ASP A 297 -20.47 -4.02 3.87
CA ASP A 297 -21.69 -3.42 3.31
C ASP A 297 -22.08 -4.20 2.04
N TRP A 298 -22.67 -5.37 2.26
CA TRP A 298 -22.91 -6.35 1.19
C TRP A 298 -23.93 -5.88 0.16
N GLU A 299 -24.95 -5.13 0.57
CA GLU A 299 -25.96 -4.60 -0.34
C GLU A 299 -25.36 -3.56 -1.29
N LYS A 300 -24.57 -2.64 -0.75
CA LYS A 300 -23.84 -1.67 -1.54
C LYS A 300 -22.82 -2.33 -2.45
N ALA A 301 -22.11 -3.35 -1.93
CA ALA A 301 -21.13 -4.11 -2.71
C ALA A 301 -21.80 -4.82 -3.89
N LEU A 302 -22.96 -5.47 -3.69
CA LEU A 302 -23.70 -6.15 -4.74
C LEU A 302 -24.15 -5.18 -5.83
N LYS A 303 -24.69 -4.02 -5.45
CA LYS A 303 -25.07 -2.97 -6.40
C LYS A 303 -23.89 -2.52 -7.27
N LEU A 304 -22.70 -2.30 -6.65
CA LEU A 304 -21.51 -1.91 -7.37
C LEU A 304 -21.00 -3.00 -8.32
N VAL A 305 -21.13 -4.28 -7.95
CA VAL A 305 -20.83 -5.41 -8.85
C VAL A 305 -21.75 -5.41 -10.06
N GLU A 306 -23.06 -5.25 -9.88
CA GLU A 306 -24.02 -5.19 -10.98
C GLU A 306 -23.74 -4.01 -11.93
N GLU A 307 -23.42 -2.84 -11.37
CA GLU A 307 -23.03 -1.67 -12.16
C GLU A 307 -21.72 -1.90 -12.94
N LEU A 308 -20.72 -2.53 -12.35
CA LEU A 308 -19.47 -2.87 -13.03
C LEU A 308 -19.71 -3.90 -14.13
N LYS A 309 -20.51 -4.93 -13.86
CA LYS A 309 -20.87 -6.00 -14.80
C LYS A 309 -21.57 -5.48 -16.04
N SER A 310 -22.41 -4.45 -15.88
CA SER A 310 -23.13 -3.81 -17.00
C SER A 310 -22.24 -2.88 -17.85
N SER A 311 -21.13 -2.39 -17.32
CA SER A 311 -20.30 -1.37 -17.97
C SER A 311 -18.95 -1.91 -18.47
N LEU A 312 -18.48 -3.06 -17.95
CA LEU A 312 -17.23 -3.68 -18.35
C LEU A 312 -17.40 -4.60 -19.58
N GLU A 313 -16.34 -4.73 -20.36
CA GLU A 313 -16.21 -5.74 -21.40
C GLU A 313 -16.05 -7.13 -20.75
N MET A 314 -17.17 -7.87 -20.60
CA MET A 314 -17.21 -9.17 -19.90
C MET A 314 -16.71 -10.35 -20.76
N ASP A 315 -16.42 -10.16 -22.02
CA ASP A 315 -15.69 -11.10 -22.89
C ASP A 315 -14.22 -11.22 -22.49
N LYS A 316 -13.64 -10.17 -21.92
CA LYS A 316 -12.29 -10.19 -21.36
C LYS A 316 -12.26 -11.08 -20.11
N ARG A 317 -11.38 -12.08 -20.14
CA ARG A 317 -11.26 -13.07 -19.06
C ARG A 317 -10.99 -12.42 -17.69
N LEU A 318 -10.07 -11.43 -17.64
CA LEU A 318 -9.73 -10.76 -16.38
C LEU A 318 -10.94 -10.10 -15.73
N ASN A 319 -11.74 -9.37 -16.51
CA ASN A 319 -12.94 -8.69 -16.03
C ASN A 319 -13.96 -9.70 -15.50
N ARG A 320 -14.24 -10.74 -16.30
CA ARG A 320 -15.19 -11.78 -15.93
C ARG A 320 -14.78 -12.51 -14.65
N ASP A 321 -13.52 -12.93 -14.55
CA ASP A 321 -13.00 -13.64 -13.36
C ASP A 321 -13.02 -12.76 -12.11
N THR A 322 -12.62 -11.48 -12.22
CA THR A 322 -12.61 -10.54 -11.10
C THR A 322 -14.05 -10.25 -10.63
N ILE A 323 -14.96 -9.97 -11.53
CA ILE A 323 -16.35 -9.71 -11.16
C ILE A 323 -17.00 -10.95 -10.56
N LYS A 324 -16.78 -12.13 -11.13
CA LYS A 324 -17.28 -13.40 -10.59
C LYS A 324 -16.76 -13.67 -9.19
N MET A 325 -15.46 -13.45 -8.97
CA MET A 325 -14.81 -13.62 -7.68
C MET A 325 -15.43 -12.73 -6.59
N GLU A 326 -15.73 -11.47 -6.91
CA GLU A 326 -16.36 -10.54 -5.95
C GLU A 326 -17.85 -10.84 -5.75
N GLU A 327 -18.58 -11.13 -6.81
CA GLU A 327 -20.00 -11.50 -6.75
C GLU A 327 -20.21 -12.71 -5.84
N ASP A 328 -19.44 -13.79 -6.03
CA ASP A 328 -19.56 -15.00 -5.23
C ASP A 328 -19.21 -14.76 -3.75
N CYS A 329 -18.20 -13.92 -3.49
CA CYS A 329 -17.85 -13.52 -2.12
C CYS A 329 -19.03 -12.83 -1.43
N ILE A 330 -19.65 -11.88 -2.11
CA ILE A 330 -20.80 -11.12 -1.59
C ILE A 330 -21.98 -12.06 -1.35
N LEU A 331 -22.33 -12.87 -2.35
CA LEU A 331 -23.45 -13.83 -2.27
C LEU A 331 -23.26 -14.86 -1.13
N PHE A 332 -22.02 -15.33 -0.95
CA PHE A 332 -21.69 -16.22 0.17
C PHE A 332 -21.89 -15.55 1.53
N HIS A 333 -21.43 -14.32 1.71
CA HIS A 333 -21.60 -13.60 2.97
C HIS A 333 -23.06 -13.19 3.22
N MET A 334 -23.84 -12.97 2.15
CA MET A 334 -25.30 -12.78 2.23
C MET A 334 -26.09 -14.10 2.40
N GLN A 335 -25.40 -15.25 2.51
CA GLN A 335 -26.00 -16.58 2.64
C GLN A 335 -26.92 -16.95 1.42
N ARG A 336 -26.64 -16.41 0.24
CA ARG A 336 -27.39 -16.70 -0.99
C ARG A 336 -26.80 -17.88 -1.77
N ILE A 337 -25.56 -18.26 -1.50
CA ILE A 337 -24.91 -19.49 -1.98
C ILE A 337 -24.32 -20.25 -0.80
N SER A 338 -24.25 -21.58 -0.93
CA SER A 338 -23.66 -22.46 0.07
C SER A 338 -22.14 -22.34 0.11
N ALA A 339 -21.53 -22.82 1.20
CA ALA A 339 -20.08 -22.87 1.33
C ALA A 339 -19.43 -23.81 0.31
N GLU A 340 -20.15 -24.87 -0.07
CA GLU A 340 -19.70 -25.84 -1.08
C GLU A 340 -19.68 -25.21 -2.47
N GLU A 341 -20.76 -24.51 -2.87
CA GLU A 341 -20.83 -23.77 -4.14
C GLU A 341 -19.75 -22.70 -4.21
N TYR A 342 -19.55 -21.95 -3.10
CA TYR A 342 -18.51 -20.93 -3.04
C TYR A 342 -17.10 -21.50 -3.19
N LYS A 343 -16.79 -22.60 -2.46
CA LYS A 343 -15.51 -23.31 -2.58
C LYS A 343 -15.28 -23.75 -4.03
N LYS A 344 -16.24 -24.42 -4.63
CA LYS A 344 -16.17 -24.91 -6.00
C LYS A 344 -15.96 -23.79 -7.01
N SER A 345 -16.61 -22.65 -6.85
CA SER A 345 -16.40 -21.48 -7.70
C SER A 345 -14.98 -20.91 -7.56
N CYS A 346 -14.44 -20.82 -6.33
CA CYS A 346 -13.06 -20.38 -6.11
C CYS A 346 -12.04 -21.36 -6.73
N GLU A 347 -12.28 -22.67 -6.63
CA GLU A 347 -11.42 -23.69 -7.24
C GLU A 347 -11.44 -23.61 -8.78
N LEU A 348 -12.59 -23.35 -9.39
CA LEU A 348 -12.69 -23.12 -10.83
C LEU A 348 -11.93 -21.87 -11.29
N LEU A 349 -12.06 -20.76 -10.54
CA LEU A 349 -11.32 -19.53 -10.84
C LEU A 349 -9.81 -19.67 -10.64
N LEU A 350 -9.41 -20.60 -9.80
CA LEU A 350 -8.00 -20.98 -9.55
C LEU A 350 -7.46 -21.93 -10.61
N ASN A 351 -8.31 -22.44 -11.53
CA ASN A 351 -8.03 -23.58 -12.41
C ASN A 351 -7.53 -24.81 -11.64
N CYS A 352 -8.02 -25.01 -10.44
CA CYS A 352 -7.68 -26.09 -9.55
C CYS A 352 -8.90 -27.01 -9.44
N THR A 353 -8.81 -28.24 -9.92
CA THR A 353 -9.86 -29.23 -9.85
C THR A 353 -9.53 -30.30 -8.82
N ASN A 354 -10.54 -30.97 -8.26
CA ASN A 354 -10.35 -32.10 -7.33
C ASN A 354 -9.40 -31.82 -6.16
N GLU A 355 -9.45 -30.60 -5.60
CA GLU A 355 -8.62 -30.24 -4.43
C GLU A 355 -7.10 -30.42 -4.63
N GLU A 356 -6.60 -30.11 -5.83
CA GLU A 356 -5.17 -30.18 -6.16
C GLU A 356 -4.29 -29.38 -5.18
N TRP A 357 -4.87 -28.40 -4.47
CA TRP A 357 -4.19 -27.68 -3.40
C TRP A 357 -3.79 -28.58 -2.21
N LYS A 358 -4.30 -29.79 -2.09
CA LYS A 358 -3.82 -30.81 -1.13
C LYS A 358 -2.49 -31.44 -1.54
N GLU A 359 -2.13 -31.33 -2.83
CA GLU A 359 -0.90 -31.91 -3.33
C GLU A 359 0.31 -31.00 -3.10
N THR A 360 1.43 -31.59 -2.69
CA THR A 360 2.69 -30.87 -2.50
C THR A 360 3.15 -30.14 -3.77
N LYS A 361 2.80 -30.65 -4.96
CA LYS A 361 3.14 -30.08 -6.25
C LYS A 361 2.51 -28.69 -6.44
N PHE A 362 1.26 -28.51 -6.00
CA PHE A 362 0.54 -27.22 -6.08
C PHE A 362 1.31 -26.09 -5.41
N TRP A 363 1.90 -26.33 -4.23
CA TRP A 363 2.63 -25.34 -3.43
C TRP A 363 4.03 -24.99 -3.92
N LYS A 364 4.50 -25.61 -5.02
CA LYS A 364 5.79 -25.27 -5.64
C LYS A 364 5.71 -24.11 -6.62
N GLN A 365 4.50 -23.75 -7.05
CA GLN A 365 4.28 -22.65 -8.01
C GLN A 365 4.38 -21.27 -7.33
N PHE A 366 4.51 -20.22 -8.14
CA PHE A 366 4.36 -18.86 -7.70
C PHE A 366 2.87 -18.59 -7.37
N LEU A 367 2.61 -17.98 -6.22
CA LEU A 367 1.26 -17.58 -5.84
C LEU A 367 1.09 -16.07 -6.08
N SER A 368 0.25 -15.72 -7.06
CA SER A 368 -0.17 -14.33 -7.27
C SER A 368 -1.12 -13.88 -6.16
N ASN A 369 -1.36 -12.57 -6.02
CA ASN A 369 -2.32 -12.04 -5.04
C ASN A 369 -3.72 -12.61 -5.27
N LYS A 370 -4.14 -12.74 -6.53
CA LYS A 370 -5.41 -13.38 -6.87
C LYS A 370 -5.45 -14.83 -6.37
N THR A 371 -4.38 -15.58 -6.60
CA THR A 371 -4.25 -16.97 -6.13
C THR A 371 -4.33 -17.05 -4.61
N ILE A 372 -3.57 -16.21 -3.90
CA ILE A 372 -3.59 -16.13 -2.43
C ILE A 372 -5.00 -15.81 -1.93
N LEU A 373 -5.67 -14.82 -2.52
CA LEU A 373 -7.02 -14.43 -2.12
C LEU A 373 -8.03 -15.58 -2.34
N LEU A 374 -7.96 -16.27 -3.47
CA LEU A 374 -8.81 -17.42 -3.74
C LEU A 374 -8.57 -18.57 -2.75
N LEU A 375 -7.30 -18.85 -2.40
CA LEU A 375 -6.95 -19.86 -1.39
C LEU A 375 -7.49 -19.50 0.00
N ILE A 376 -7.38 -18.23 0.39
CA ILE A 376 -7.99 -17.75 1.64
C ILE A 376 -9.51 -17.96 1.62
N ARG A 377 -10.18 -17.65 0.50
CA ARG A 377 -11.62 -17.84 0.33
C ARG A 377 -12.03 -19.33 0.39
N ILE A 378 -11.22 -20.23 -0.20
CA ILE A 378 -11.40 -21.68 -0.06
C ILE A 378 -11.26 -22.10 1.41
N ALA A 379 -10.26 -21.60 2.13
CA ALA A 379 -10.10 -21.89 3.57
C ALA A 379 -11.30 -21.42 4.40
N VAL A 380 -11.85 -20.23 4.09
CA VAL A 380 -13.08 -19.72 4.75
C VAL A 380 -14.27 -20.64 4.47
N ALA A 381 -14.42 -21.10 3.22
CA ALA A 381 -15.49 -22.03 2.85
C ALA A 381 -15.32 -23.39 3.58
N CYS A 382 -14.10 -23.96 3.59
CA CYS A 382 -13.79 -25.19 4.31
C CYS A 382 -14.17 -25.09 5.81
N ARG A 383 -13.79 -23.98 6.45
CA ARG A 383 -14.17 -23.74 7.84
C ARG A 383 -15.70 -23.71 8.04
N ARG A 384 -16.45 -23.06 7.14
CA ARG A 384 -17.91 -23.01 7.20
C ARG A 384 -18.57 -24.39 7.00
N MET A 385 -17.92 -25.27 6.25
CA MET A 385 -18.33 -26.66 6.06
C MET A 385 -17.93 -27.58 7.24
N GLY A 386 -17.22 -27.06 8.23
CA GLY A 386 -16.72 -27.85 9.38
C GLY A 386 -15.32 -28.47 9.16
N ASN A 387 -14.73 -28.33 7.96
CA ASN A 387 -13.42 -28.87 7.60
C ASN A 387 -12.30 -27.93 8.08
N LYS A 388 -12.13 -27.83 9.39
CA LYS A 388 -11.17 -26.88 10.00
C LYS A 388 -9.72 -27.23 9.67
N GLU A 389 -9.41 -28.51 9.58
CA GLU A 389 -8.07 -29.01 9.25
C GLU A 389 -7.63 -28.56 7.84
N ASP A 390 -8.50 -28.70 6.85
CA ASP A 390 -8.26 -28.21 5.49
C ASP A 390 -8.06 -26.69 5.47
N ALA A 391 -8.85 -25.94 6.24
CA ALA A 391 -8.72 -24.50 6.33
C ALA A 391 -7.36 -24.07 6.91
N VAL A 392 -6.91 -24.70 8.00
CA VAL A 392 -5.60 -24.45 8.59
C VAL A 392 -4.48 -24.84 7.63
N PHE A 393 -4.56 -26.03 7.02
CA PHE A 393 -3.58 -26.51 6.05
C PHE A 393 -3.34 -25.51 4.90
N ILE A 394 -4.42 -24.99 4.31
CA ILE A 394 -4.32 -24.01 3.22
C ILE A 394 -3.59 -22.74 3.69
N LEU A 395 -4.01 -22.19 4.83
CA LEU A 395 -3.48 -20.93 5.34
C LEU A 395 -2.03 -21.04 5.80
N GLU A 396 -1.63 -22.16 6.42
CA GLU A 396 -0.24 -22.45 6.79
C GLU A 396 0.67 -22.52 5.55
N ASN A 397 0.20 -23.20 4.49
CA ASN A 397 0.97 -23.28 3.25
C ASN A 397 1.06 -21.93 2.54
N VAL A 398 -0.01 -21.12 2.52
CA VAL A 398 0.04 -19.74 2.02
C VAL A 398 1.06 -18.92 2.81
N LEU A 399 1.01 -18.97 4.15
CA LEU A 399 1.95 -18.24 5.00
C LEU A 399 3.39 -18.70 4.77
N LYS A 400 3.63 -20.01 4.62
CA LYS A 400 4.94 -20.57 4.28
C LYS A 400 5.47 -20.03 2.94
N GLN A 401 4.60 -19.90 1.94
CA GLN A 401 4.96 -19.30 0.66
C GLN A 401 5.30 -17.82 0.79
N LEU A 402 4.51 -17.06 1.57
CA LEU A 402 4.77 -15.64 1.84
C LEU A 402 6.12 -15.44 2.53
N ARG A 403 6.42 -16.24 3.57
CA ARG A 403 7.69 -16.19 4.31
C ARG A 403 8.90 -16.61 3.46
N SER A 404 8.71 -17.50 2.50
CA SER A 404 9.80 -17.97 1.61
C SER A 404 10.04 -17.08 0.39
N SER A 405 9.24 -16.03 0.20
CA SER A 405 9.43 -15.05 -0.86
C SER A 405 10.64 -14.18 -0.58
N LYS A 406 11.26 -13.67 -1.67
CA LYS A 406 12.32 -12.64 -1.59
C LYS A 406 11.75 -11.24 -1.33
N VAL A 407 10.45 -11.07 -1.50
CA VAL A 407 9.73 -9.84 -1.13
C VAL A 407 9.51 -9.86 0.37
N MET A 408 9.84 -8.77 1.04
CA MET A 408 9.63 -8.66 2.49
C MET A 408 8.14 -8.73 2.83
N MET A 409 7.83 -9.26 4.02
CA MET A 409 6.43 -9.43 4.45
C MET A 409 5.75 -8.07 4.65
N GLU A 410 6.52 -7.05 5.04
CA GLU A 410 6.08 -5.66 5.19
C GLU A 410 5.56 -5.07 3.87
N ASP A 411 6.17 -5.44 2.74
CA ASP A 411 5.74 -5.02 1.40
C ASP A 411 4.47 -5.77 0.91
N ARG A 412 4.06 -6.82 1.63
CA ARG A 412 2.86 -7.63 1.38
C ARG A 412 1.94 -7.71 2.59
N ILE A 413 2.04 -6.71 3.46
CA ILE A 413 1.36 -6.66 4.76
C ILE A 413 -0.12 -6.99 4.67
N ARG A 414 -0.81 -6.52 3.63
CA ARG A 414 -2.26 -6.73 3.48
C ARG A 414 -2.62 -8.21 3.37
N SER A 415 -1.97 -8.94 2.48
CA SER A 415 -2.21 -10.38 2.31
C SER A 415 -1.75 -11.15 3.53
N VAL A 416 -0.60 -10.81 4.10
CA VAL A 416 -0.06 -11.48 5.29
C VAL A 416 -1.01 -11.32 6.48
N MET A 417 -1.49 -10.11 6.75
CA MET A 417 -2.40 -9.85 7.88
C MET A 417 -3.72 -10.59 7.76
N VAL A 418 -4.26 -10.72 6.54
CA VAL A 418 -5.48 -11.52 6.33
C VAL A 418 -5.23 -13.00 6.63
N VAL A 419 -4.08 -13.54 6.25
CA VAL A 419 -3.71 -14.93 6.55
C VAL A 419 -3.52 -15.14 8.06
N LEU A 420 -2.72 -14.27 8.71
CA LEU A 420 -2.46 -14.35 10.15
C LEU A 420 -3.75 -14.22 10.98
N GLY A 421 -4.63 -13.27 10.61
CA GLY A 421 -5.92 -13.08 11.28
C GLY A 421 -6.85 -14.30 11.17
N ASN A 422 -6.91 -14.94 10.00
CA ASN A 422 -7.69 -16.16 9.85
C ASN A 422 -7.04 -17.34 10.61
N LEU A 423 -5.71 -17.50 10.55
CA LEU A 423 -4.99 -18.55 11.27
C LEU A 423 -5.18 -18.42 12.79
N SER A 424 -5.04 -17.22 13.34
CA SER A 424 -5.24 -17.00 14.79
C SER A 424 -6.64 -17.44 15.23
N THR A 425 -7.67 -17.08 14.44
CA THR A 425 -9.06 -17.49 14.71
C THR A 425 -9.22 -19.01 14.65
N TYR A 426 -8.66 -19.66 13.62
CA TYR A 426 -8.85 -21.10 13.41
C TYR A 426 -8.07 -21.94 14.42
N TYR A 427 -6.85 -21.55 14.80
CA TYR A 427 -6.11 -22.19 15.89
C TYR A 427 -6.86 -22.07 17.22
N GLY A 428 -7.41 -20.89 17.53
CA GLY A 428 -8.24 -20.71 18.72
C GLY A 428 -9.45 -21.63 18.74
N GLU A 429 -10.15 -21.78 17.61
CA GLU A 429 -11.31 -22.68 17.47
C GLU A 429 -10.95 -24.18 17.55
N CYS A 430 -9.72 -24.53 17.19
CA CYS A 430 -9.19 -25.90 17.33
C CYS A 430 -8.56 -26.17 18.69
N GLY A 431 -8.54 -25.18 19.61
CA GLY A 431 -7.91 -25.32 20.94
C GLY A 431 -6.37 -25.26 20.90
N ASN A 432 -5.79 -24.92 19.77
CA ASN A 432 -4.33 -24.75 19.60
C ASN A 432 -3.91 -23.32 20.00
N TYR A 433 -4.01 -23.05 21.30
CA TYR A 433 -3.79 -21.70 21.83
C TYR A 433 -2.34 -21.24 21.73
N GLU A 434 -1.36 -22.15 21.77
CA GLU A 434 0.05 -21.81 21.62
C GLU A 434 0.33 -21.22 20.23
N ASN A 435 -0.08 -21.91 19.17
CA ASN A 435 0.06 -21.39 17.81
C ASN A 435 -0.78 -20.14 17.59
N CYS A 436 -1.97 -20.03 18.20
CA CYS A 436 -2.79 -18.82 18.14
C CYS A 436 -2.02 -17.61 18.68
N VAL A 437 -1.40 -17.73 19.87
CA VAL A 437 -0.61 -16.64 20.48
C VAL A 437 0.61 -16.28 19.62
N ASN A 438 1.33 -17.29 19.11
CA ASN A 438 2.51 -17.05 18.27
C ASN A 438 2.16 -16.29 16.98
N ILE A 439 1.07 -16.66 16.32
CA ILE A 439 0.57 -15.97 15.12
C ILE A 439 0.10 -14.56 15.44
N CYS A 440 -0.56 -14.33 16.57
CA CYS A 440 -0.95 -12.98 17.00
C CYS A 440 0.28 -12.09 17.25
N ARG A 441 1.32 -12.62 17.92
CA ARG A 441 2.58 -11.89 18.15
C ARG A 441 3.26 -11.51 16.84
N GLU A 442 3.38 -12.45 15.90
CA GLU A 442 3.92 -12.17 14.56
C GLU A 442 3.13 -11.08 13.85
N GLY A 443 1.78 -11.11 13.95
CA GLY A 443 0.94 -10.05 13.36
C GLY A 443 1.19 -8.68 14.00
N ILE A 444 1.31 -8.59 15.32
CA ILE A 444 1.62 -7.34 16.03
C ILE A 444 3.00 -6.82 15.59
N GLU A 445 4.02 -7.66 15.60
CA GLU A 445 5.37 -7.29 15.18
C GLU A 445 5.38 -6.74 13.75
N LEU A 446 4.68 -7.40 12.84
CA LEU A 446 4.57 -6.97 11.46
C LEU A 446 3.83 -5.63 11.31
N CYS A 447 2.76 -5.41 12.08
CA CYS A 447 2.06 -4.12 12.14
C CYS A 447 2.99 -3.01 12.60
N LEU A 448 3.75 -3.23 13.67
CA LEU A 448 4.71 -2.25 14.19
C LEU A 448 5.81 -1.94 13.17
N LYS A 449 6.40 -2.97 12.55
CA LYS A 449 7.47 -2.81 11.53
C LYS A 449 6.97 -2.08 10.27
N SER A 450 5.75 -2.34 9.84
CA SER A 450 5.17 -1.72 8.64
C SER A 450 4.50 -0.38 8.92
N GLY A 451 4.36 0.01 10.19
CA GLY A 451 3.60 1.20 10.60
C GLY A 451 2.11 1.16 10.24
N LYS A 452 1.56 -0.03 10.07
CA LYS A 452 0.15 -0.24 9.73
C LYS A 452 -0.54 -0.99 10.86
N GLY A 453 -1.56 -0.40 11.43
CA GLY A 453 -2.29 -0.94 12.59
C GLY A 453 -3.35 -1.99 12.28
N GLY A 454 -3.38 -2.56 11.08
CA GLY A 454 -4.27 -3.66 10.70
C GLY A 454 -5.64 -3.22 10.19
#